data_40aa9d7e6ab18e0c341d3f66d9e0912a
#
_entry.id   40aa9d7e6ab18e0c341d3f66d9e0912a
#
_cell.length_a   1.000
_cell.length_b   1.000
_cell.length_c   1.000
_cell.angle_alpha   90.00
_cell.angle_beta   90.00
_cell.angle_gamma   90.00
#
_symmetry.space_group_name_H-M   'P 1'
#
loop_
_entity.id
_entity.type
_entity.pdbx_description
1 polymer ?
#
loop_
_entity_poly.entity_id
_entity_poly.type
_entity_poly.pdbx_seq_one_letter_code
_entity_poly.pdbx_strand_id
1 'polypeptide(L)'
;MNKHHLVRTIRDLLIKDKEIEFAYLYGSYAINKETPLSDIDIAIYQKSEKPAYNFRMTEFRIESDLIKILPGYKFDVRSLNQAPIIVIGKILNEGTVLFFKDEKFYYDYLVNNRLKFMDYSIIYNPLFNQRYEDLLNDR
;
A
#
# COMPACT_ATOMS: atom_id res chain seq x y z
N MET A 1 -7.83 -21.20 -5.26
CA MET A 1 -8.55 -19.91 -5.18
C MET A 1 -8.00 -18.98 -6.25
N ASN A 2 -8.86 -18.41 -7.08
CA ASN A 2 -8.35 -17.46 -8.08
C ASN A 2 -8.02 -16.11 -7.44
N LYS A 3 -7.21 -15.34 -8.15
CA LYS A 3 -6.71 -14.05 -7.66
C LYS A 3 -7.83 -13.07 -7.32
N HIS A 4 -8.88 -13.01 -8.15
CA HIS A 4 -9.99 -12.10 -7.93
C HIS A 4 -10.71 -12.40 -6.61
N HIS A 5 -10.93 -13.67 -6.33
CA HIS A 5 -11.54 -14.10 -5.08
C HIS A 5 -10.63 -13.84 -3.88
N LEU A 6 -9.32 -14.08 -4.04
CA LEU A 6 -8.32 -13.80 -3.02
C LEU A 6 -8.33 -12.32 -2.63
N VAL A 7 -8.29 -11.42 -3.61
CA VAL A 7 -8.28 -9.98 -3.38
C VAL A 7 -9.58 -9.53 -2.70
N ARG A 8 -10.72 -10.08 -3.12
CA ARG A 8 -12.01 -9.77 -2.50
C ARG A 8 -12.05 -10.20 -1.04
N THR A 9 -11.53 -11.39 -0.73
CA THR A 9 -11.49 -11.89 0.65
C THR A 9 -10.64 -10.97 1.54
N ILE A 10 -9.49 -10.54 1.04
CA ILE A 10 -8.61 -9.58 1.75
C ILE A 10 -9.36 -8.28 1.99
N ARG A 11 -9.98 -7.72 0.96
CA ARG A 11 -10.74 -6.49 1.05
C ARG A 11 -11.87 -6.59 2.09
N ASP A 12 -12.63 -7.67 2.07
CA ASP A 12 -13.76 -7.86 2.97
C ASP A 12 -13.32 -7.95 4.45
N LEU A 13 -12.17 -8.55 4.71
CA LEU A 13 -11.62 -8.57 6.06
C LEU A 13 -11.19 -7.17 6.50
N LEU A 14 -10.43 -6.47 5.67
CA LEU A 14 -9.84 -5.18 6.02
C LEU A 14 -10.89 -4.09 6.19
N ILE A 15 -11.93 -4.10 5.37
CA ILE A 15 -12.96 -3.06 5.43
C ILE A 15 -13.76 -3.09 6.74
N LYS A 16 -13.81 -4.24 7.40
CA LYS A 16 -14.49 -4.40 8.68
C LYS A 16 -13.65 -3.90 9.85
N ASP A 17 -12.38 -3.68 9.65
CA ASP A 17 -11.47 -3.25 10.71
C ASP A 17 -11.64 -1.74 10.95
N LYS A 18 -12.00 -1.38 12.18
CA LYS A 18 -12.28 0.01 12.55
C LYS A 18 -11.05 0.90 12.52
N GLU A 19 -9.85 0.33 12.63
CA GLU A 19 -8.61 1.09 12.63
C GLU A 19 -8.16 1.50 11.23
N ILE A 20 -8.71 0.89 10.19
CA ILE A 20 -8.26 1.12 8.81
C ILE A 20 -9.19 2.10 8.10
N GLU A 21 -8.63 3.21 7.60
CA GLU A 21 -9.35 4.18 6.80
C GLU A 21 -9.42 3.79 5.33
N PHE A 22 -8.29 3.41 4.74
CA PHE A 22 -8.22 2.88 3.39
C PHE A 22 -7.02 1.94 3.27
N ALA A 23 -7.01 1.15 2.19
CA ALA A 23 -5.96 0.15 1.97
C ALA A 23 -5.64 -0.01 0.49
N TYR A 24 -4.39 -0.37 0.23
CA TYR A 24 -3.86 -0.66 -1.10
C TYR A 24 -3.27 -2.06 -1.15
N LEU A 25 -3.44 -2.71 -2.30
CA LEU A 25 -2.62 -3.85 -2.70
C LEU A 25 -1.47 -3.29 -3.53
N TYR A 26 -0.22 -3.67 -3.21
CA TYR A 26 0.93 -3.22 -3.98
C TYR A 26 1.91 -4.37 -4.21
N GLY A 27 3.07 -4.07 -4.79
CA GLY A 27 4.04 -5.10 -5.10
C GLY A 27 3.61 -5.99 -6.26
N SER A 28 4.13 -7.21 -6.31
CA SER A 28 3.95 -8.11 -7.46
C SER A 28 2.49 -8.44 -7.75
N TYR A 29 1.65 -8.58 -6.71
CA TYR A 29 0.23 -8.86 -6.89
C TYR A 29 -0.53 -7.72 -7.55
N ALA A 30 -0.10 -6.48 -7.36
CA ALA A 30 -0.76 -5.32 -7.96
C ALA A 30 -0.45 -5.17 -9.44
N ILE A 31 0.74 -5.61 -9.88
CA ILE A 31 1.20 -5.46 -11.26
C ILE A 31 1.16 -6.77 -12.05
N ASN A 32 0.48 -7.79 -11.55
CA ASN A 32 0.31 -9.09 -12.17
C ASN A 32 1.63 -9.82 -12.47
N LYS A 33 2.60 -9.68 -11.56
CA LYS A 33 3.91 -10.36 -11.64
C LYS A 33 4.13 -11.32 -10.46
N GLU A 34 3.07 -11.71 -9.77
CA GLU A 34 3.17 -12.61 -8.64
C GLU A 34 3.55 -14.02 -9.10
N THR A 35 4.30 -14.70 -8.22
CA THR A 35 4.64 -16.13 -8.35
C THR A 35 4.08 -16.85 -7.13
N PRO A 36 4.07 -18.19 -7.11
CA PRO A 36 3.62 -18.92 -5.91
C PRO A 36 4.39 -18.60 -4.64
N LEU A 37 5.61 -18.03 -4.78
CA LEU A 37 6.45 -17.65 -3.64
C LEU A 37 6.31 -16.17 -3.26
N SER A 38 5.52 -15.39 -3.99
CA SER A 38 5.38 -13.96 -3.73
C SER A 38 4.59 -13.70 -2.45
N ASP A 39 5.05 -12.71 -1.67
CA ASP A 39 4.27 -12.17 -0.57
C ASP A 39 3.15 -11.28 -1.11
N ILE A 40 2.07 -11.18 -0.35
CA ILE A 40 0.98 -10.25 -0.63
C ILE A 40 1.26 -8.97 0.15
N ASP A 41 1.60 -7.91 -0.56
CA ASP A 41 1.95 -6.62 0.04
C ASP A 41 0.72 -5.73 0.15
N ILE A 42 0.41 -5.33 1.38
CA ILE A 42 -0.76 -4.52 1.69
C ILE A 42 -0.31 -3.27 2.42
N ALA A 43 -0.74 -2.11 1.94
CA ALA A 43 -0.54 -0.84 2.62
C ALA A 43 -1.86 -0.36 3.19
N ILE A 44 -1.84 0.01 4.47
CA ILE A 44 -3.03 0.50 5.16
C ILE A 44 -2.80 1.92 5.67
N TYR A 45 -3.86 2.72 5.72
CA TYR A 45 -3.85 3.99 6.44
C TYR A 45 -4.68 3.83 7.70
N GLN A 46 -4.05 4.03 8.86
CA GLN A 46 -4.71 3.88 10.16
C GLN A 46 -5.31 5.22 10.60
N LYS A 47 -6.53 5.15 11.15
CA LYS A 47 -7.34 6.34 11.46
C LYS A 47 -6.76 7.24 12.52
N SER A 48 -6.08 6.66 13.52
CA SER A 48 -5.67 7.39 14.72
C SER A 48 -4.18 7.62 14.75
N GLU A 49 -3.77 8.83 15.15
CA GLU A 49 -2.39 9.10 15.52
C GLU A 49 -2.02 8.27 16.74
N LYS A 50 -0.85 7.63 16.70
CA LYS A 50 -0.37 6.77 17.78
C LYS A 50 1.14 6.62 17.69
N PRO A 51 1.82 6.14 18.77
CA PRO A 51 3.25 5.85 18.68
C PRO A 51 3.57 4.80 17.63
N ALA A 52 4.77 4.85 17.05
CA ALA A 52 5.22 3.93 16.01
C ALA A 52 5.04 2.46 16.38
N TYR A 53 5.30 2.11 17.63
CA TYR A 53 5.12 0.76 18.12
C TYR A 53 3.67 0.26 17.94
N ASN A 54 2.70 1.12 18.20
CA ASN A 54 1.27 0.76 18.09
C ASN A 54 0.84 0.57 16.64
N PHE A 55 1.42 1.31 15.68
CA PHE A 55 1.20 1.05 14.27
C PHE A 55 1.67 -0.35 13.89
N ARG A 56 2.85 -0.74 14.36
CA ARG A 56 3.40 -2.08 14.10
C ARG A 56 2.54 -3.18 14.71
N MET A 57 2.04 -2.97 15.92
CA MET A 57 1.18 -3.96 16.60
C MET A 57 -0.11 -4.19 15.81
N THR A 58 -0.71 -3.13 15.28
CA THR A 58 -1.89 -3.24 14.42
C THR A 58 -1.57 -3.99 13.13
N GLU A 59 -0.42 -3.69 12.50
CA GLU A 59 0.03 -4.40 11.30
C GLU A 59 0.15 -5.92 11.55
N PHE A 60 0.80 -6.31 12.64
CA PHE A 60 0.96 -7.72 13.01
C PHE A 60 -0.37 -8.40 13.29
N ARG A 61 -1.29 -7.71 13.96
CA ARG A 61 -2.63 -8.23 14.21
C ARG A 61 -3.36 -8.52 12.89
N ILE A 62 -3.30 -7.59 11.95
CA ILE A 62 -3.94 -7.75 10.65
C ILE A 62 -3.31 -8.91 9.88
N GLU A 63 -1.99 -9.02 9.87
CA GLU A 63 -1.29 -10.14 9.24
C GLU A 63 -1.76 -11.47 9.82
N SER A 64 -1.84 -11.55 11.15
CA SER A 64 -2.31 -12.74 11.85
C SER A 64 -3.74 -13.10 11.47
N ASP A 65 -4.62 -12.12 11.39
CA ASP A 65 -6.02 -12.33 10.99
C ASP A 65 -6.12 -12.83 9.55
N LEU A 66 -5.31 -12.28 8.65
CA LEU A 66 -5.28 -12.70 7.26
C LEU A 66 -4.77 -14.12 7.10
N ILE A 67 -3.73 -14.50 7.84
CA ILE A 67 -3.18 -15.86 7.79
C ILE A 67 -4.22 -16.88 8.26
N LYS A 68 -5.05 -16.52 9.24
CA LYS A 68 -6.08 -17.42 9.75
C LYS A 68 -7.15 -17.77 8.72
N ILE A 69 -7.55 -16.80 7.90
CA ILE A 69 -8.58 -17.02 6.86
C ILE A 69 -8.00 -17.46 5.52
N LEU A 70 -6.72 -17.18 5.29
CA LEU A 70 -6.03 -17.51 4.03
C LEU A 70 -4.72 -18.23 4.34
N PRO A 71 -4.78 -19.43 4.92
CA PRO A 71 -3.56 -20.19 5.22
C PRO A 71 -2.84 -20.56 3.92
N GLY A 72 -1.52 -20.55 3.97
CA GLY A 72 -0.69 -20.83 2.80
C GLY A 72 -0.22 -19.60 2.05
N TYR A 73 -0.74 -18.42 2.39
CA TYR A 73 -0.27 -17.14 1.84
C TYR A 73 0.58 -16.39 2.86
N LYS A 74 1.52 -15.60 2.37
CA LYS A 74 2.35 -14.72 3.22
C LYS A 74 1.91 -13.29 2.98
N PHE A 75 1.74 -12.56 4.06
CA PHE A 75 1.26 -11.17 4.03
C PHE A 75 2.30 -10.24 4.63
N ASP A 76 2.54 -9.11 3.98
CA ASP A 76 3.36 -8.03 4.50
C ASP A 76 2.47 -6.79 4.57
N VAL A 77 2.05 -6.43 5.79
CA VAL A 77 1.17 -5.28 6.02
C VAL A 77 1.99 -4.13 6.57
N ARG A 78 1.94 -3.00 5.88
CA ARG A 78 2.65 -1.78 6.27
C ARG A 78 1.70 -0.60 6.33
N SER A 79 1.96 0.31 7.28
CA SER A 79 1.17 1.53 7.44
C SER A 79 1.73 2.66 6.59
N LEU A 80 0.86 3.37 5.87
CA LEU A 80 1.24 4.56 5.12
C LEU A 80 1.51 5.76 6.02
N ASN A 81 0.97 5.75 7.24
CA ASN A 81 1.03 6.88 8.18
C ASN A 81 2.45 7.38 8.43
N GLN A 82 3.42 6.49 8.48
CA GLN A 82 4.81 6.82 8.80
C GLN A 82 5.78 6.49 7.67
N ALA A 83 5.26 6.14 6.49
CA ALA A 83 6.11 5.79 5.36
C ALA A 83 6.76 7.04 4.76
N PRO A 84 8.01 6.94 4.25
CA PRO A 84 8.64 8.03 3.50
C PRO A 84 7.84 8.37 2.24
N ILE A 85 7.93 9.63 1.81
CA ILE A 85 7.16 10.10 0.64
C ILE A 85 7.47 9.30 -0.64
N ILE A 86 8.70 8.83 -0.79
CA ILE A 86 9.06 8.05 -1.97
C ILE A 86 8.35 6.69 -1.97
N VAL A 87 8.17 6.08 -0.80
CA VAL A 87 7.43 4.82 -0.67
C VAL A 87 5.94 5.04 -0.91
N ILE A 88 5.38 6.09 -0.31
CA ILE A 88 3.97 6.46 -0.51
C ILE A 88 3.70 6.69 -1.99
N GLY A 89 4.55 7.45 -2.67
CA GLY A 89 4.39 7.75 -4.08
C GLY A 89 4.37 6.50 -4.95
N LYS A 90 5.26 5.55 -4.68
CA LYS A 90 5.30 4.28 -5.41
C LYS A 90 4.02 3.48 -5.21
N ILE A 91 3.56 3.38 -3.97
CA ILE A 91 2.33 2.63 -3.65
C ILE A 91 1.13 3.25 -4.35
N LEU A 92 0.99 4.58 -4.28
CA LEU A 92 -0.14 5.27 -4.91
C LEU A 92 -0.11 5.19 -6.44
N ASN A 93 1.07 5.14 -7.05
CA ASN A 93 1.20 5.07 -8.51
C ASN A 93 1.07 3.65 -9.06
N GLU A 94 1.62 2.66 -8.39
CA GLU A 94 1.70 1.28 -8.89
C GLU A 94 0.67 0.36 -8.25
N GLY A 95 0.17 0.71 -7.07
CA GLY A 95 -0.76 -0.11 -6.32
C GLY A 95 -2.20 0.01 -6.81
N THR A 96 -3.03 -0.88 -6.29
CA THR A 96 -4.47 -0.90 -6.54
C THR A 96 -5.19 -0.63 -5.24
N VAL A 97 -6.08 0.37 -5.22
CA VAL A 97 -6.88 0.64 -4.02
C VAL A 97 -7.84 -0.49 -3.77
N LEU A 98 -7.83 -1.02 -2.55
CA LEU A 98 -8.77 -2.06 -2.14
C LEU A 98 -10.10 -1.47 -1.72
N PHE A 99 -10.07 -0.41 -0.91
CA PHE A 99 -11.25 0.33 -0.47
C PHE A 99 -10.84 1.63 0.19
N PHE A 100 -11.80 2.52 0.33
CA PHE A 100 -11.70 3.72 1.18
C PHE A 100 -13.06 3.95 1.83
N LYS A 101 -13.06 4.41 3.08
CA LYS A 101 -14.29 4.63 3.86
C LYS A 101 -14.80 6.06 3.76
N ASP A 102 -13.88 7.03 3.68
CA ASP A 102 -14.20 8.45 3.53
C ASP A 102 -13.62 8.92 2.20
N GLU A 103 -14.47 9.16 1.23
CA GLU A 103 -14.09 9.53 -0.13
C GLU A 103 -13.27 10.83 -0.15
N LYS A 104 -13.74 11.86 0.55
CA LYS A 104 -13.06 13.15 0.58
C LYS A 104 -11.68 13.03 1.21
N PHE A 105 -11.58 12.36 2.34
CA PHE A 105 -10.30 12.15 3.02
C PHE A 105 -9.32 11.42 2.10
N TYR A 106 -9.78 10.35 1.45
CA TYR A 106 -8.94 9.54 0.55
C TYR A 106 -8.43 10.36 -0.62
N TYR A 107 -9.31 11.11 -1.31
CA TYR A 107 -8.89 11.90 -2.47
C TYR A 107 -7.99 13.07 -2.09
N ASP A 108 -8.22 13.72 -0.95
CA ASP A 108 -7.32 14.75 -0.43
C ASP A 108 -5.94 14.16 -0.14
N TYR A 109 -5.88 12.99 0.48
CA TYR A 109 -4.64 12.28 0.74
C TYR A 109 -3.91 11.95 -0.56
N LEU A 110 -4.63 11.39 -1.52
CA LEU A 110 -4.08 10.98 -2.81
C LEU A 110 -3.45 12.17 -3.55
N VAL A 111 -4.18 13.27 -3.68
CA VAL A 111 -3.71 14.45 -4.39
C VAL A 111 -2.50 15.06 -3.68
N ASN A 112 -2.60 15.27 -2.35
CA ASN A 112 -1.52 15.89 -1.57
C ASN A 112 -0.23 15.09 -1.64
N ASN A 113 -0.31 13.77 -1.54
CA ASN A 113 0.87 12.92 -1.56
C ASN A 113 1.45 12.75 -2.96
N ARG A 114 0.64 12.75 -4.00
CA ARG A 114 1.13 12.76 -5.37
C ARG A 114 1.89 14.03 -5.69
N LEU A 115 1.39 15.18 -5.24
CA LEU A 115 2.08 16.47 -5.42
C LEU A 115 3.42 16.47 -4.67
N LYS A 116 3.43 16.01 -3.42
CA LYS A 116 4.67 15.91 -2.63
C LYS A 116 5.68 14.96 -3.27
N PHE A 117 5.23 13.84 -3.77
CA PHE A 117 6.10 12.86 -4.45
C PHE A 117 6.71 13.46 -5.70
N MET A 118 5.91 14.18 -6.49
CA MET A 118 6.37 14.85 -7.70
C MET A 118 7.44 15.90 -7.37
N ASP A 119 7.18 16.75 -6.37
CA ASP A 119 8.16 17.76 -5.92
C ASP A 119 9.45 17.09 -5.45
N TYR A 120 9.34 16.04 -4.64
CA TYR A 120 10.52 15.33 -4.15
C TYR A 120 11.36 14.74 -5.29
N SER A 121 10.70 14.06 -6.23
CA SER A 121 11.42 13.37 -7.31
C SER A 121 12.07 14.32 -8.31
N ILE A 122 11.45 15.48 -8.56
CA ILE A 122 11.94 16.44 -9.56
C ILE A 122 12.94 17.45 -8.96
N ILE A 123 12.64 17.97 -7.77
CA ILE A 123 13.38 19.08 -7.15
C ILE A 123 14.45 18.59 -6.19
N TYR A 124 14.09 17.65 -5.30
CA TYR A 124 14.92 17.26 -4.18
C TYR A 124 15.77 16.01 -4.40
N ASN A 125 15.57 15.29 -5.51
CA ASN A 125 16.32 14.08 -5.80
C ASN A 125 16.70 13.98 -7.27
N PRO A 126 17.77 14.71 -7.70
CA PRO A 126 18.24 14.66 -9.08
C PRO A 126 18.62 13.25 -9.55
N LEU A 127 19.18 12.42 -8.66
CA LEU A 127 19.55 11.04 -9.00
C LEU A 127 18.33 10.19 -9.32
N PHE A 128 17.25 10.36 -8.56
CA PHE A 128 16.00 9.67 -8.84
C PHE A 128 15.44 10.09 -10.19
N ASN A 129 15.44 11.40 -10.47
CA ASN A 129 14.97 11.95 -11.74
C ASN A 129 15.79 11.42 -12.91
N GLN A 130 17.11 11.36 -12.77
CA GLN A 130 18.00 10.81 -13.78
C GLN A 130 17.68 9.34 -14.09
N ARG A 131 17.49 8.52 -13.05
CA ARG A 131 17.13 7.11 -13.22
C ARG A 131 15.79 6.95 -13.92
N TYR A 132 14.84 7.79 -13.58
CA TYR A 132 13.50 7.75 -14.18
C TYR A 132 13.59 8.09 -15.69
N GLU A 133 14.36 9.12 -16.05
CA GLU A 133 14.58 9.48 -17.44
C GLU A 133 15.28 8.36 -18.21
N ASP A 134 16.30 7.75 -17.61
CA ASP A 134 17.02 6.64 -18.23
C ASP A 134 16.08 5.47 -18.51
N LEU A 135 15.18 5.13 -17.59
CA LEU A 135 14.18 4.10 -17.79
C LEU A 135 13.22 4.42 -18.93
N LEU A 136 12.83 5.68 -19.08
CA LEU A 136 11.95 6.11 -20.17
C LEU A 136 12.65 6.04 -21.52
N ASN A 137 13.95 6.33 -21.56
CA ASN A 137 14.73 6.33 -22.79
C ASN A 137 15.09 4.92 -23.27
N ASP A 138 15.09 3.93 -22.37
CA ASP A 138 15.40 2.53 -22.68
C ASP A 138 14.23 1.76 -23.27
N ARG A 139 13.11 2.39 -23.52
CA ARG A 139 11.93 1.74 -24.08
C ARG A 139 12.01 1.57 -25.58
#